data_e5aea468e4dfdc93aa2c46b6c1121914
#
_entry.id   e5aea468e4dfdc93aa2c46b6c1121914
#
_cell.length_a   1.000
_cell.length_b   1.000
_cell.length_c   1.000
_cell.angle_alpha   90.00
_cell.angle_beta   90.00
_cell.angle_gamma   90.00
#
_symmetry.space_group_name_H-M   'P 1'
#
loop_
_entity.id
_entity.type
_entity.pdbx_description
1 polymer ?
#
loop_
_entity_poly.entity_id
_entity_poly.type
_entity_poly.pdbx_seq_one_letter_code
_entity_poly.pdbx_strand_id
1 'polypeptide(L)'
;MLQNNKKKEYKQGIACAILCAVIWGFLPIYWKSLEPIDPLLILFYRITLACIFSLFLALRFYKWSGILEPLKQKGIIRTFFLAGLVISFNWGTYIWAINNDYVIQTCIGYYIEPLIICVFGIIFFKERLNKYKLAAFLLACAGVAVILVYYHEIPVIALTLA
;
A
#
# COMPACT_ATOMS: atom_id res chain seq x y z
N MET A 1 10.05 21.15 -28.93
CA MET A 1 10.80 20.76 -27.70
C MET A 1 9.91 20.30 -26.56
N LEU A 2 8.82 21.00 -26.21
CA LEU A 2 7.92 20.65 -25.09
C LEU A 2 7.24 19.26 -25.22
N GLN A 3 6.82 18.86 -26.41
CA GLN A 3 6.20 17.54 -26.63
C GLN A 3 7.18 16.36 -26.44
N ASN A 4 8.45 16.58 -26.76
CA ASN A 4 9.48 15.54 -26.62
C ASN A 4 9.85 15.31 -25.15
N ASN A 5 9.84 16.38 -24.34
CA ASN A 5 10.04 16.28 -22.89
C ASN A 5 8.88 15.53 -22.21
N LYS A 6 7.62 15.84 -22.55
CA LYS A 6 6.45 15.14 -22.02
C LYS A 6 6.47 13.63 -22.34
N LYS A 7 6.89 13.25 -23.55
CA LYS A 7 7.03 11.82 -23.92
C LYS A 7 8.14 11.12 -23.14
N LYS A 8 9.24 11.83 -22.83
CA LYS A 8 10.34 11.29 -22.02
C LYS A 8 9.91 11.08 -20.57
N GLU A 9 9.26 12.09 -19.98
CA GLU A 9 8.72 12.02 -18.62
C GLU A 9 7.69 10.89 -18.46
N TYR A 10 6.81 10.72 -19.45
CA TYR A 10 5.82 9.65 -19.47
C TYR A 10 6.47 8.26 -19.52
N LYS A 11 7.49 8.06 -20.38
CA LYS A 11 8.26 6.80 -20.43
C LYS A 11 9.01 6.52 -19.14
N GLN A 12 9.61 7.53 -18.53
CA GLN A 12 10.27 7.41 -17.22
C GLN A 12 9.25 7.04 -16.14
N GLY A 13 8.08 7.65 -16.11
CA GLY A 13 6.99 7.31 -15.19
C GLY A 13 6.56 5.85 -15.30
N ILE A 14 6.38 5.35 -16.54
CA ILE A 14 6.05 3.93 -16.77
C ILE A 14 7.19 3.02 -16.28
N ALA A 15 8.44 3.33 -16.61
CA ALA A 15 9.59 2.52 -16.17
C ALA A 15 9.68 2.48 -14.63
N CYS A 16 9.48 3.61 -13.95
CA CYS A 16 9.44 3.67 -12.49
C CYS A 16 8.28 2.83 -11.92
N ALA A 17 7.10 2.88 -12.52
CA ALA A 17 5.95 2.11 -12.09
C ALA A 17 6.19 0.59 -12.22
N ILE A 18 6.78 0.17 -13.36
CA ILE A 18 7.14 -1.25 -13.57
C ILE A 18 8.19 -1.68 -12.55
N LEU A 19 9.25 -0.89 -12.36
CA LEU A 19 10.30 -1.20 -11.38
C LEU A 19 9.73 -1.30 -9.96
N CYS A 20 8.84 -0.39 -9.58
CA CYS A 20 8.15 -0.42 -8.30
C CYS A 20 7.34 -1.72 -8.14
N ALA A 21 6.55 -2.10 -9.15
CA ALA A 21 5.75 -3.32 -9.12
C ALA A 21 6.63 -4.59 -8.98
N VAL A 22 7.77 -4.63 -9.69
CA VAL A 22 8.74 -5.74 -9.59
C VAL A 22 9.33 -5.82 -8.18
N ILE A 23 9.77 -4.69 -7.60
CA ILE A 23 10.31 -4.65 -6.23
C ILE A 23 9.24 -5.13 -5.23
N TRP A 24 7.99 -4.67 -5.36
CA TRP A 24 6.89 -5.10 -4.51
C TRP A 24 6.59 -6.60 -4.65
N GLY A 25 6.73 -7.16 -5.87
CA GLY A 25 6.56 -8.59 -6.10
C GLY A 25 7.61 -9.47 -5.42
N PHE A 26 8.81 -8.95 -5.15
CA PHE A 26 9.86 -9.66 -4.40
C PHE A 26 9.71 -9.54 -2.88
N LEU A 27 8.92 -8.61 -2.37
CA LEU A 27 8.76 -8.39 -0.94
C LEU A 27 8.30 -9.63 -0.15
N PRO A 28 7.35 -10.46 -0.61
CA PRO A 28 6.97 -11.67 0.12
C PRO A 28 8.13 -12.63 0.33
N ILE A 29 9.00 -12.78 -0.68
CA ILE A 29 10.20 -13.64 -0.59
C ILE A 29 11.15 -13.10 0.48
N TYR A 30 11.36 -11.78 0.51
CA TYR A 30 12.16 -11.12 1.53
C TYR A 30 11.59 -11.34 2.94
N TRP A 31 10.29 -11.11 3.13
CA TRP A 31 9.66 -11.32 4.44
C TRP A 31 9.69 -12.78 4.88
N LYS A 32 9.49 -13.72 3.96
CA LYS A 32 9.59 -15.15 4.24
C LYS A 32 11.01 -15.57 4.65
N SER A 33 12.04 -14.96 4.10
CA SER A 33 13.43 -15.22 4.50
C SER A 33 13.75 -14.78 5.93
N LEU A 34 12.92 -13.92 6.52
CA LEU A 34 13.01 -13.46 7.90
C LEU A 34 12.14 -14.28 8.88
N GLU A 35 11.53 -15.36 8.43
CA GLU A 35 10.60 -16.21 9.22
C GLU A 35 11.11 -16.62 10.62
N PRO A 36 12.41 -16.86 10.85
CA PRO A 36 12.94 -17.16 12.19
C PRO A 36 12.77 -16.00 13.19
N ILE A 37 12.47 -14.79 12.70
CA ILE A 37 12.36 -13.57 13.51
C ILE A 37 10.89 -13.28 13.76
N ASP A 38 10.54 -12.94 15.01
CA ASP A 38 9.18 -12.54 15.37
C ASP A 38 8.66 -11.39 14.49
N PRO A 39 7.46 -11.51 13.89
CA PRO A 39 6.87 -10.50 13.01
C PRO A 39 6.75 -9.10 13.64
N LEU A 40 6.49 -9.01 14.94
CA LEU A 40 6.41 -7.74 15.65
C LEU A 40 7.77 -7.06 15.74
N LEU A 41 8.83 -7.86 15.95
CA LEU A 41 10.20 -7.36 15.96
C LEU A 41 10.61 -6.81 14.58
N ILE A 42 10.27 -7.54 13.51
CA ILE A 42 10.49 -7.08 12.12
C ILE A 42 9.75 -5.76 11.87
N LEU A 43 8.49 -5.67 12.27
CA LEU A 43 7.68 -4.46 12.14
C LEU A 43 8.32 -3.28 12.89
N PHE A 44 8.78 -3.50 14.12
CA PHE A 44 9.43 -2.47 14.93
C PHE A 44 10.71 -1.94 14.28
N TYR A 45 11.60 -2.82 13.81
CA TYR A 45 12.81 -2.41 13.08
C TYR A 45 12.46 -1.65 11.81
N ARG A 46 11.46 -2.09 11.06
CA ARG A 46 11.02 -1.41 9.85
C ARG A 46 10.54 0.02 10.13
N ILE A 47 9.68 0.20 11.15
CA ILE A 47 9.16 1.52 11.52
C ILE A 47 10.32 2.43 11.96
N THR A 48 11.22 1.91 12.79
CA THR A 48 12.38 2.65 13.29
C THR A 48 13.31 3.10 12.16
N LEU A 49 13.69 2.18 11.26
CA LEU A 49 14.54 2.50 10.13
C LEU A 49 13.88 3.47 9.15
N ALA A 50 12.57 3.30 8.89
CA ALA A 50 11.82 4.23 8.05
C ALA A 50 11.76 5.63 8.68
N CYS A 51 11.58 5.73 9.99
CA CYS A 51 11.59 6.99 10.71
C CYS A 51 12.95 7.69 10.62
N ILE A 52 14.03 6.97 10.89
CA ILE A 52 15.41 7.50 10.81
C ILE A 52 15.72 7.98 9.39
N PHE A 53 15.43 7.15 8.39
CA PHE A 53 15.69 7.49 6.98
C PHE A 53 14.84 8.66 6.51
N SER A 54 13.55 8.69 6.85
CA SER A 54 12.66 9.80 6.51
C SER A 54 13.07 11.11 7.18
N LEU A 55 13.51 11.04 8.44
CA LEU A 55 14.03 12.21 9.17
C LEU A 55 15.31 12.72 8.51
N PHE A 56 16.24 11.82 8.16
CA PHE A 56 17.47 12.18 7.44
C PHE A 56 17.16 12.90 6.12
N LEU A 57 16.26 12.35 5.30
CA LEU A 57 15.84 12.97 4.05
C LEU A 57 15.14 14.31 4.29
N ALA A 58 14.24 14.39 5.27
CA ALA A 58 13.55 15.62 5.60
C ALA A 58 14.54 16.73 6.01
N LEU A 59 15.53 16.41 6.84
CA LEU A 59 16.59 17.35 7.23
C LEU A 59 17.50 17.75 6.07
N ARG A 60 17.69 16.86 5.09
CA ARG A 60 18.51 17.14 3.90
C ARG A 60 17.84 18.10 2.92
N PHE A 61 16.50 17.99 2.78
CA PHE A 61 15.73 18.78 1.81
C PHE A 61 15.00 19.96 2.41
N TYR A 62 14.66 19.91 3.72
CA TYR A 62 13.91 20.94 4.41
C TYR A 62 14.68 21.42 5.64
N LYS A 63 14.49 22.69 5.98
CA LYS A 63 14.98 23.22 7.28
C LYS A 63 14.10 22.69 8.42
N TRP A 64 14.61 22.69 9.63
CA TRP A 64 13.83 22.31 10.84
C TRP A 64 12.47 23.00 10.93
N SER A 65 12.42 24.28 10.56
CA SER A 65 11.16 25.03 10.50
C SER A 65 10.14 24.41 9.57
N GLY A 66 10.54 23.93 8.38
CA GLY A 66 9.65 23.29 7.43
C GLY A 66 9.11 21.94 7.89
N ILE A 67 9.82 21.26 8.80
CA ILE A 67 9.38 19.99 9.41
C ILE A 67 8.40 20.26 10.56
N LEU A 68 8.69 21.27 11.40
CA LEU A 68 7.90 21.55 12.60
C LEU A 68 6.66 22.40 12.32
N GLU A 69 6.67 23.21 11.27
CA GLU A 69 5.56 24.12 10.96
C GLU A 69 4.24 23.40 10.69
N PRO A 70 4.18 22.30 9.90
CA PRO A 70 2.97 21.51 9.74
C PRO A 70 2.45 20.90 11.06
N LEU A 71 3.34 20.54 11.98
CA LEU A 71 2.97 19.93 13.27
C LEU A 71 2.29 20.90 14.24
N LYS A 72 2.41 22.22 14.00
CA LYS A 72 1.72 23.27 14.81
C LYS A 72 0.22 23.35 14.49
N GLN A 73 -0.24 22.77 13.38
CA GLN A 73 -1.65 22.76 13.04
C GLN A 73 -2.45 21.95 14.05
N LYS A 74 -3.55 22.54 14.54
CA LYS A 74 -4.41 21.90 15.53
C LYS A 74 -4.96 20.57 15.03
N GLY A 75 -4.72 19.51 15.79
CA GLY A 75 -5.21 18.17 15.47
C GLY A 75 -4.32 17.33 14.55
N ILE A 76 -3.32 17.92 13.88
CA ILE A 76 -2.48 17.21 12.91
C ILE A 76 -1.72 16.02 13.53
N ILE A 77 -1.20 16.21 14.75
CA ILE A 77 -0.48 15.17 15.49
C ILE A 77 -1.39 13.97 15.76
N ARG A 78 -2.64 14.23 16.19
CA ARG A 78 -3.63 13.16 16.41
C ARG A 78 -3.93 12.41 15.12
N THR A 79 -4.11 13.14 14.02
CA THR A 79 -4.38 12.52 12.69
C THR A 79 -3.22 11.65 12.25
N PHE A 80 -1.98 12.13 12.35
CA PHE A 80 -0.80 11.33 12.00
C PHE A 80 -0.60 10.14 12.92
N PHE A 81 -0.86 10.28 14.21
CA PHE A 81 -0.79 9.18 15.15
C PHE A 81 -1.80 8.08 14.81
N LEU A 82 -3.07 8.45 14.58
CA LEU A 82 -4.10 7.48 14.20
C LEU A 82 -3.80 6.83 12.85
N ALA A 83 -3.39 7.60 11.85
CA ALA A 83 -2.98 7.05 10.55
C ALA A 83 -1.79 6.09 10.69
N GLY A 84 -0.79 6.45 11.52
CA GLY A 84 0.34 5.60 11.82
C GLY A 84 -0.05 4.27 12.47
N LEU A 85 -1.00 4.30 13.41
CA LEU A 85 -1.53 3.09 14.06
C LEU A 85 -2.22 2.17 13.05
N VAL A 86 -3.10 2.72 12.20
CA VAL A 86 -3.82 1.94 11.17
C VAL A 86 -2.85 1.29 10.19
N ILE A 87 -1.87 2.06 9.69
CA ILE A 87 -0.84 1.54 8.79
C ILE A 87 0.02 0.48 9.47
N SER A 88 0.43 0.69 10.72
CA SER A 88 1.23 -0.28 11.47
C SER A 88 0.47 -1.58 11.70
N PHE A 89 -0.82 -1.52 11.98
CA PHE A 89 -1.68 -2.69 12.11
C PHE A 89 -1.78 -3.47 10.78
N ASN A 90 -2.06 -2.78 9.68
CA ASN A 90 -2.12 -3.38 8.34
C ASN A 90 -0.80 -4.08 7.98
N TRP A 91 0.33 -3.40 8.14
CA TRP A 91 1.63 -3.97 7.83
C TRP A 91 2.06 -5.08 8.78
N GLY A 92 1.70 -4.99 10.06
CA GLY A 92 1.92 -6.06 11.03
C GLY A 92 1.16 -7.32 10.64
N THR A 93 -0.12 -7.17 10.28
CA THR A 93 -0.94 -8.27 9.77
C THR A 93 -0.35 -8.89 8.52
N TYR A 94 0.16 -8.08 7.59
CA TYR A 94 0.80 -8.55 6.36
C TYR A 94 2.04 -9.39 6.63
N ILE A 95 2.99 -8.89 7.45
CA ILE A 95 4.23 -9.61 7.78
C ILE A 95 3.89 -10.91 8.52
N TRP A 96 2.98 -10.83 9.50
CA TRP A 96 2.51 -11.99 10.24
C TRP A 96 1.89 -13.04 9.31
N ALA A 97 1.04 -12.63 8.39
CA ALA A 97 0.37 -13.53 7.46
C ALA A 97 1.36 -14.26 6.54
N ILE A 98 2.37 -13.56 6.03
CA ILE A 98 3.41 -14.18 5.19
C ILE A 98 4.21 -15.21 5.99
N ASN A 99 4.59 -14.89 7.22
CA ASN A 99 5.39 -15.78 8.07
C ASN A 99 4.59 -16.99 8.58
N ASN A 100 3.25 -16.92 8.53
CA ASN A 100 2.37 -18.04 8.89
C ASN A 100 1.75 -18.73 7.66
N ASP A 101 2.38 -18.65 6.49
CA ASP A 101 1.98 -19.34 5.25
C ASP A 101 0.67 -18.83 4.61
N TYR A 102 0.09 -17.71 5.06
CA TYR A 102 -1.11 -17.11 4.48
C TYR A 102 -0.82 -16.21 3.26
N VAL A 103 0.25 -16.50 2.49
CA VAL A 103 0.68 -15.70 1.33
C VAL A 103 -0.44 -15.53 0.31
N ILE A 104 -1.23 -16.59 0.05
CA ILE A 104 -2.36 -16.53 -0.89
C ILE A 104 -3.40 -15.54 -0.42
N GLN A 105 -3.75 -15.53 0.88
CA GLN A 105 -4.72 -14.58 1.42
C GLN A 105 -4.21 -13.13 1.34
N THR A 106 -2.91 -12.90 1.53
CA THR A 106 -2.34 -11.55 1.34
C THR A 106 -2.46 -11.08 -0.11
N CYS A 107 -2.21 -11.96 -1.09
CA CYS A 107 -2.41 -11.66 -2.50
C CYS A 107 -3.86 -11.31 -2.81
N ILE A 108 -4.83 -12.11 -2.30
CA ILE A 108 -6.27 -11.85 -2.48
C ILE A 108 -6.63 -10.47 -1.90
N GLY A 109 -6.10 -10.11 -0.71
CA GLY A 109 -6.33 -8.80 -0.09
C GLY A 109 -5.92 -7.66 -1.01
N TYR A 110 -4.73 -7.72 -1.58
CA TYR A 110 -4.24 -6.70 -2.53
C TYR A 110 -5.01 -6.66 -3.85
N TYR A 111 -5.68 -7.73 -4.26
CA TYR A 111 -6.62 -7.69 -5.39
C TYR A 111 -7.96 -7.06 -5.02
N ILE A 112 -8.41 -7.21 -3.79
CA ILE A 112 -9.66 -6.62 -3.27
C ILE A 112 -9.47 -5.12 -2.98
N GLU A 113 -8.32 -4.70 -2.46
CA GLU A 113 -8.03 -3.32 -2.05
C GLU A 113 -8.40 -2.26 -3.12
N PRO A 114 -7.97 -2.36 -4.41
CA PRO A 114 -8.34 -1.39 -5.43
C PRO A 114 -9.85 -1.33 -5.69
N LEU A 115 -10.57 -2.44 -5.49
CA LEU A 115 -12.03 -2.48 -5.64
C LEU A 115 -12.72 -1.72 -4.50
N ILE A 116 -12.25 -1.89 -3.27
CA ILE A 116 -12.75 -1.15 -2.09
C ILE A 116 -12.46 0.35 -2.25
N ILE A 117 -11.24 0.72 -2.68
CA ILE A 117 -10.87 2.11 -2.95
C ILE A 117 -11.79 2.71 -4.03
N CYS A 118 -12.07 1.98 -5.11
CA CYS A 118 -12.96 2.42 -6.17
C CYS A 118 -14.39 2.65 -5.65
N VAL A 119 -14.91 1.73 -4.83
CA VAL A 119 -16.23 1.86 -4.20
C VAL A 119 -16.28 3.09 -3.28
N PHE A 120 -15.26 3.30 -2.47
CA PHE A 120 -15.17 4.49 -1.61
C PHE A 120 -15.07 5.78 -2.43
N GLY A 121 -14.32 5.77 -3.53
CA GLY A 121 -14.26 6.88 -4.49
C GLY A 121 -15.64 7.28 -5.01
N ILE A 122 -16.45 6.28 -5.38
CA ILE A 122 -17.82 6.52 -5.85
C ILE A 122 -18.71 7.06 -4.72
N ILE A 123 -18.68 6.43 -3.54
CA ILE A 123 -19.60 6.74 -2.43
C ILE A 123 -19.26 8.08 -1.78
N PHE A 124 -18.00 8.26 -1.38
CA PHE A 124 -17.58 9.44 -0.59
C PHE A 124 -17.21 10.63 -1.45
N PHE A 125 -16.52 10.39 -2.56
CA PHE A 125 -16.04 11.47 -3.46
C PHE A 125 -16.98 11.69 -4.65
N LYS A 126 -18.06 10.89 -4.79
CA LYS A 126 -19.03 10.99 -5.89
C LYS A 126 -18.36 10.94 -7.27
N GLU A 127 -17.27 10.15 -7.38
CA GLU A 127 -16.57 9.98 -8.64
C GLU A 127 -17.47 9.32 -9.68
N ARG A 128 -17.41 9.83 -10.91
CA ARG A 128 -18.15 9.26 -12.03
C ARG A 128 -17.26 8.25 -12.77
N LEU A 129 -17.72 7.01 -12.85
CA LEU A 129 -17.07 6.01 -13.67
C LEU A 129 -17.43 6.24 -15.14
N ASN A 130 -16.43 6.36 -16.01
CA ASN A 130 -16.67 6.25 -17.44
C ASN A 130 -16.83 4.77 -17.83
N LYS A 131 -17.32 4.49 -19.05
CA LYS A 131 -17.58 3.11 -19.53
C LYS A 131 -16.35 2.20 -19.43
N TYR A 132 -15.14 2.73 -19.66
CA TYR A 132 -13.89 1.95 -19.58
C TYR A 132 -13.50 1.63 -18.13
N LYS A 133 -13.64 2.60 -17.23
CA LYS A 133 -13.41 2.38 -15.79
C LYS A 133 -14.40 1.37 -15.22
N LEU A 134 -15.68 1.45 -15.61
CA LEU A 134 -16.70 0.50 -15.19
C LEU A 134 -16.40 -0.91 -15.70
N ALA A 135 -16.03 -1.06 -16.97
CA ALA A 135 -15.65 -2.36 -17.54
C ALA A 135 -14.43 -2.96 -16.81
N ALA A 136 -13.40 -2.16 -16.53
CA ALA A 136 -12.23 -2.60 -15.78
C ALA A 136 -12.60 -3.03 -14.34
N PHE A 137 -13.47 -2.28 -13.67
CA PHE A 137 -13.98 -2.62 -12.34
C PHE A 137 -14.74 -3.94 -12.34
N LEU A 138 -15.65 -4.14 -13.29
CA LEU A 138 -16.42 -5.39 -13.41
C LEU A 138 -15.53 -6.60 -13.71
N LEU A 139 -14.52 -6.44 -14.57
CA LEU A 139 -13.54 -7.50 -14.84
C LEU A 139 -12.71 -7.83 -13.59
N ALA A 140 -12.30 -6.85 -12.83
CA ALA A 140 -11.58 -7.06 -11.57
C ALA A 140 -12.46 -7.77 -10.54
N CYS A 141 -13.73 -7.37 -10.39
CA CYS A 141 -14.71 -8.05 -9.54
C CYS A 141 -14.89 -9.53 -9.96
N ALA A 142 -15.01 -9.79 -11.25
CA ALA A 142 -15.12 -11.15 -11.77
C ALA A 142 -13.88 -11.99 -11.45
N GLY A 143 -12.67 -11.42 -11.62
CA GLY A 143 -11.42 -12.07 -11.24
C GLY A 143 -11.35 -12.44 -9.76
N VAL A 144 -11.71 -11.51 -8.88
CA VAL A 144 -11.77 -11.77 -7.43
C VAL A 144 -12.83 -12.82 -7.10
N ALA A 145 -14.00 -12.76 -7.73
CA ALA A 145 -15.07 -13.75 -7.51
C ALA A 145 -14.62 -15.16 -7.87
N VAL A 146 -13.92 -15.36 -9.01
CA VAL A 146 -13.36 -16.66 -9.40
C VAL A 146 -12.38 -17.17 -8.35
N ILE A 147 -11.48 -16.32 -7.84
CA ILE A 147 -10.51 -16.71 -6.80
C ILE A 147 -11.24 -17.14 -5.53
N LEU A 148 -12.25 -16.36 -5.07
CA LEU A 148 -13.00 -16.66 -3.87
C LEU A 148 -13.80 -17.97 -3.97
N VAL A 149 -14.41 -18.23 -5.13
CA VAL A 149 -15.11 -19.50 -5.39
C VAL A 149 -14.16 -20.69 -5.36
N TYR A 150 -12.96 -20.53 -5.91
CA TYR A 150 -11.96 -21.61 -5.94
C TYR A 150 -11.33 -21.86 -4.56
N TYR A 151 -11.19 -20.81 -3.75
CA TYR A 151 -10.54 -20.89 -2.43
C TYR A 151 -11.40 -21.59 -1.36
N HIS A 152 -12.74 -21.62 -1.55
CA HIS A 152 -13.75 -22.27 -0.68
C HIS A 152 -13.74 -21.85 0.80
N GLU A 153 -12.95 -20.85 1.18
CA GLU A 153 -12.87 -20.34 2.55
C GLU A 153 -13.07 -18.82 2.56
N ILE A 154 -13.58 -18.29 3.67
CA ILE A 154 -13.68 -16.83 3.83
C ILE A 154 -12.27 -16.30 4.12
N PRO A 155 -11.69 -15.50 3.22
CA PRO A 155 -10.32 -15.01 3.39
C PRO A 155 -10.28 -13.83 4.39
N VAL A 156 -10.40 -14.15 5.68
CA VAL A 156 -10.47 -13.13 6.75
C VAL A 156 -9.26 -12.20 6.73
N ILE A 157 -8.07 -12.76 6.51
CA ILE A 157 -6.82 -11.98 6.44
C ILE A 157 -6.85 -11.05 5.23
N ALA A 158 -7.33 -11.53 4.06
CA ALA A 158 -7.48 -10.72 2.87
C ALA A 158 -8.41 -9.52 3.10
N LEU A 159 -9.55 -9.74 3.77
CA LEU A 159 -10.50 -8.66 4.10
C LEU A 159 -9.96 -7.69 5.16
N THR A 160 -9.07 -8.15 6.03
CA THR A 160 -8.43 -7.29 7.05
C THR A 160 -7.36 -6.39 6.41
N LEU A 161 -6.71 -6.87 5.35
CA LEU A 161 -5.67 -6.13 4.62
C LEU A 161 -6.24 -5.15 3.60
N ALA A 162 -7.38 -5.49 2.97
CA ALA A 162 -8.05 -4.66 1.98
C ALA A 162 -8.83 -3.50 2.61
#